data_7a76b2471ac85888d60e213c75f3be79
#
_entry.id   7a76b2471ac85888d60e213c75f3be79
#
_cell.length_a   1.000
_cell.length_b   1.000
_cell.length_c   1.000
_cell.angle_alpha   90.00
_cell.angle_beta   90.00
_cell.angle_gamma   90.00
#
_symmetry.space_group_name_H-M   'P 1'
#
loop_
_entity.id
_entity.type
_entity.pdbx_description
1 polymer ?
#
loop_
_entity_poly.entity_id
_entity_poly.type
_entity_poly.pdbx_seq_one_letter_code
_entity_poly.pdbx_strand_id
1 'polypeptide(L)'
;FTIADAKTGAILASASNPSFNPNKLDITNYLNPLVSYAYEPGSTMKIFSFMAAMENGIYDGSKEYMSGKLQIGSDTVNDFNKVGWGKINFDTGFSYSSNTAASLLALDLGNEKLRAFYDLLGFGQKTGITLPDEVTGKIDFQYPIELATASFGQGITTTPIQNIQALTSIAND
;
A
#
# COMPACT_ATOMS: atom_id res chain seq x y z
N PHE A 1 12.38 -8.94 -7.62
CA PHE A 1 11.45 -9.77 -6.83
C PHE A 1 12.04 -10.11 -5.47
N THR A 2 11.18 -10.40 -4.50
CA THR A 2 11.59 -10.90 -3.18
C THR A 2 10.62 -12.01 -2.77
N ILE A 3 11.15 -13.06 -2.16
CA ILE A 3 10.38 -14.18 -1.61
C ILE A 3 10.66 -14.24 -0.12
N ALA A 4 9.60 -14.23 0.69
CA ALA A 4 9.69 -14.37 2.13
C ALA A 4 8.87 -15.56 2.60
N ASP A 5 9.30 -16.19 3.68
CA ASP A 5 8.49 -17.15 4.41
C ASP A 5 7.37 -16.40 5.14
N ALA A 6 6.13 -16.74 4.85
CA ALA A 6 4.98 -16.00 5.37
C ALA A 6 4.84 -16.12 6.90
N LYS A 7 5.25 -17.22 7.49
CA LYS A 7 5.10 -17.45 8.95
C LYS A 7 6.20 -16.82 9.76
N THR A 8 7.43 -16.82 9.25
CA THR A 8 8.60 -16.35 9.99
C THR A 8 9.09 -14.99 9.59
N GLY A 9 8.65 -14.47 8.42
CA GLY A 9 9.15 -13.25 7.80
C GLY A 9 10.56 -13.39 7.21
N ALA A 10 11.17 -14.58 7.25
CA ALA A 10 12.51 -14.78 6.72
C ALA A 10 12.57 -14.54 5.21
N ILE A 11 13.53 -13.74 4.76
CA ILE A 11 13.77 -13.51 3.35
C ILE A 11 14.50 -14.70 2.75
N LEU A 12 13.84 -15.44 1.89
CA LEU A 12 14.37 -16.66 1.25
C LEU A 12 15.15 -16.35 -0.02
N ALA A 13 14.73 -15.32 -0.76
CA ALA A 13 15.41 -14.84 -1.96
C ALA A 13 15.06 -13.39 -2.24
N SER A 14 16.01 -12.64 -2.80
CA SER A 14 15.78 -11.29 -3.31
C SER A 14 16.68 -11.02 -4.52
N ALA A 15 16.14 -10.39 -5.55
CA ALA A 15 16.89 -9.97 -6.72
C ALA A 15 16.34 -8.68 -7.30
N SER A 16 17.24 -7.84 -7.78
CA SER A 16 16.93 -6.57 -8.44
C SER A 16 17.46 -6.57 -9.88
N ASN A 17 16.79 -5.83 -10.75
CA ASN A 17 17.25 -5.59 -12.09
C ASN A 17 17.11 -4.06 -12.38
N PRO A 18 18.16 -3.38 -12.86
CA PRO A 18 19.49 -3.92 -13.20
C PRO A 18 20.26 -4.40 -11.96
N SER A 19 21.11 -5.41 -12.17
CA SER A 19 22.05 -5.94 -11.19
C SER A 19 23.49 -5.57 -11.62
N PHE A 20 24.44 -5.85 -10.76
CA PHE A 20 25.86 -5.62 -11.06
C PHE A 20 26.61 -6.93 -11.26
N ASN A 21 27.75 -6.87 -11.97
CA ASN A 21 28.64 -7.98 -12.12
C ASN A 21 29.90 -7.75 -11.27
N PRO A 22 30.11 -8.52 -10.18
CA PRO A 22 31.23 -8.31 -9.26
C PRO A 22 32.61 -8.49 -9.93
N ASN A 23 32.66 -9.20 -11.05
CA ASN A 23 33.92 -9.39 -11.80
C ASN A 23 34.27 -8.20 -12.72
N LYS A 24 33.33 -7.30 -12.96
CA LYS A 24 33.54 -6.11 -13.80
C LYS A 24 33.78 -4.83 -13.02
N LEU A 25 33.48 -4.82 -11.72
CA LEU A 25 33.58 -3.65 -10.85
C LEU A 25 32.83 -2.42 -11.41
N ASP A 26 31.70 -2.66 -12.07
CA ASP A 26 30.92 -1.64 -12.78
C ASP A 26 29.73 -1.10 -11.96
N ILE A 27 29.68 -1.44 -10.67
CA ILE A 27 28.63 -0.95 -9.77
C ILE A 27 28.75 0.56 -9.56
N THR A 28 27.66 1.27 -9.77
CA THR A 28 27.57 2.73 -9.57
C THR A 28 26.68 3.11 -8.41
N ASN A 29 25.79 2.20 -7.97
CA ASN A 29 24.90 2.38 -6.84
C ASN A 29 24.93 1.13 -5.96
N TYR A 30 25.40 1.30 -4.72
CA TYR A 30 25.54 0.23 -3.73
C TYR A 30 24.29 0.02 -2.88
N LEU A 31 23.27 0.87 -3.03
CA LEU A 31 22.03 0.76 -2.27
C LEU A 31 21.23 -0.47 -2.69
N ASN A 32 20.74 -1.21 -1.70
CA ASN A 32 19.86 -2.34 -1.96
C ASN A 32 18.41 -1.85 -2.11
N PRO A 33 17.78 -1.96 -3.30
CA PRO A 33 16.42 -1.48 -3.52
C PRO A 33 15.38 -2.09 -2.59
N LEU A 34 15.61 -3.27 -2.04
CA LEU A 34 14.70 -3.92 -1.09
C LEU A 34 14.43 -3.04 0.14
N VAL A 35 15.45 -2.34 0.63
CA VAL A 35 15.40 -1.59 1.90
C VAL A 35 15.62 -0.09 1.72
N SER A 36 16.32 0.32 0.66
CA SER A 36 16.77 1.71 0.48
C SER A 36 15.95 2.48 -0.57
N TYR A 37 14.95 1.85 -1.20
CA TYR A 37 14.13 2.48 -2.23
C TYR A 37 12.71 2.69 -1.72
N ALA A 38 12.38 3.94 -1.38
CA ALA A 38 11.02 4.33 -1.04
C ALA A 38 10.27 4.78 -2.30
N TYR A 39 9.07 4.25 -2.51
CA TYR A 39 8.25 4.52 -3.68
C TYR A 39 6.76 4.55 -3.32
N GLU A 40 5.94 5.13 -4.17
CA GLU A 40 4.48 5.06 -4.03
C GLU A 40 4.01 3.63 -4.33
N PRO A 41 3.49 2.90 -3.34
CA PRO A 41 3.17 1.46 -3.49
C PRO A 41 1.98 1.20 -4.40
N GLY A 42 1.20 2.23 -4.71
CA GLY A 42 0.03 2.10 -5.57
C GLY A 42 -1.01 1.12 -5.02
N SER A 43 -1.70 0.42 -5.91
CA SER A 43 -2.85 -0.44 -5.56
C SER A 43 -2.55 -1.60 -4.60
N THR A 44 -1.30 -1.88 -4.29
CA THR A 44 -0.96 -2.83 -3.23
C THR A 44 -1.45 -2.36 -1.85
N MET A 45 -1.53 -1.03 -1.63
CA MET A 45 -2.07 -0.46 -0.39
C MET A 45 -3.55 -0.73 -0.17
N LYS A 46 -4.31 -1.01 -1.22
CA LYS A 46 -5.75 -1.31 -1.09
C LYS A 46 -6.00 -2.53 -0.21
N ILE A 47 -5.12 -3.51 -0.22
CA ILE A 47 -5.20 -4.66 0.68
C ILE A 47 -5.32 -4.18 2.12
N PHE A 48 -4.41 -3.31 2.54
CA PHE A 48 -4.34 -2.82 3.92
C PHE A 48 -5.46 -1.81 4.24
N SER A 49 -5.90 -1.01 3.28
CA SER A 49 -7.04 -0.11 3.47
C SER A 49 -8.36 -0.86 3.67
N PHE A 50 -8.57 -1.93 2.90
CA PHE A 50 -9.73 -2.80 3.07
C PHE A 50 -9.66 -3.57 4.39
N MET A 51 -8.48 -4.07 4.77
CA MET A 51 -8.26 -4.68 6.09
C MET A 51 -8.59 -3.70 7.23
N ALA A 52 -8.11 -2.46 7.14
CA ALA A 52 -8.43 -1.42 8.13
C ALA A 52 -9.94 -1.21 8.27
N ALA A 53 -10.68 -1.21 7.17
CA ALA A 53 -12.14 -1.08 7.18
C ALA A 53 -12.82 -2.31 7.81
N MET A 54 -12.31 -3.52 7.54
CA MET A 54 -12.79 -4.76 8.14
C MET A 54 -12.57 -4.77 9.66
N GLU A 55 -11.35 -4.48 10.12
CA GLU A 55 -10.99 -4.44 11.54
C GLU A 55 -11.79 -3.40 12.34
N ASN A 56 -12.18 -2.31 11.70
CA ASN A 56 -13.02 -1.29 12.33
C ASN A 56 -14.52 -1.52 12.16
N GLY A 57 -14.96 -2.64 11.58
CA GLY A 57 -16.36 -3.02 11.45
C GLY A 57 -17.18 -2.15 10.49
N ILE A 58 -16.54 -1.40 9.60
CA ILE A 58 -17.23 -0.55 8.62
C ILE A 58 -17.34 -1.20 7.23
N TYR A 59 -16.65 -2.31 7.01
CA TYR A 59 -16.68 -3.00 5.73
C TYR A 59 -17.94 -3.86 5.59
N ASP A 60 -18.69 -3.61 4.53
CA ASP A 60 -19.76 -4.47 4.02
C ASP A 60 -19.51 -4.69 2.52
N GLY A 61 -19.00 -5.87 2.17
CA GLY A 61 -18.67 -6.23 0.79
C GLY A 61 -19.85 -6.20 -0.16
N SER A 62 -21.08 -6.39 0.35
CA SER A 62 -22.32 -6.37 -0.43
C SER A 62 -22.87 -4.96 -0.67
N LYS A 63 -22.44 -3.97 0.12
CA LYS A 63 -22.84 -2.57 -0.02
C LYS A 63 -22.42 -2.03 -1.38
N GLU A 64 -23.35 -1.37 -2.07
CA GLU A 64 -23.12 -0.81 -3.40
C GLU A 64 -22.65 0.64 -3.34
N TYR A 65 -21.83 1.02 -4.30
CA TYR A 65 -21.38 2.39 -4.55
C TYR A 65 -21.30 2.68 -6.06
N MET A 66 -21.26 3.96 -6.43
CA MET A 66 -21.02 4.37 -7.82
C MET A 66 -19.52 4.47 -8.07
N SER A 67 -19.00 3.60 -8.94
CA SER A 67 -17.59 3.59 -9.33
C SER A 67 -17.27 4.65 -10.41
N GLY A 68 -15.99 4.86 -10.68
CA GLY A 68 -15.49 5.70 -11.77
C GLY A 68 -14.97 7.03 -11.32
N LYS A 69 -15.74 7.79 -10.55
CA LYS A 69 -15.38 9.16 -10.14
C LYS A 69 -15.91 9.47 -8.76
N LEU A 70 -15.04 10.01 -7.89
CA LEU A 70 -15.39 10.51 -6.56
C LEU A 70 -14.92 11.95 -6.40
N GLN A 71 -15.85 12.86 -6.14
CA GLN A 71 -15.53 14.26 -5.85
C GLN A 71 -15.23 14.45 -4.39
N ILE A 72 -14.11 15.09 -4.06
CA ILE A 72 -13.67 15.39 -2.69
C ILE A 72 -13.29 16.87 -2.64
N GLY A 73 -14.20 17.71 -2.17
CA GLY A 73 -14.02 19.16 -2.24
C GLY A 73 -13.85 19.63 -3.69
N SER A 74 -12.73 20.31 -3.99
CA SER A 74 -12.37 20.73 -5.36
C SER A 74 -11.68 19.61 -6.16
N ASP A 75 -11.23 18.55 -5.51
CA ASP A 75 -10.43 17.50 -6.12
C ASP A 75 -11.28 16.31 -6.57
N THR A 76 -10.70 15.45 -7.39
CA THR A 76 -11.39 14.30 -7.94
C THR A 76 -10.48 13.08 -7.95
N VAL A 77 -10.94 11.98 -7.36
CA VAL A 77 -10.35 10.65 -7.55
C VAL A 77 -11.07 9.95 -8.69
N ASN A 78 -10.32 9.31 -9.57
CA ASN A 78 -10.87 8.49 -10.65
C ASN A 78 -10.38 7.06 -10.53
N ASP A 79 -11.22 6.11 -10.95
CA ASP A 79 -10.77 4.74 -11.22
C ASP A 79 -9.84 4.74 -12.45
N PHE A 80 -8.97 3.72 -12.56
CA PHE A 80 -7.92 3.70 -13.59
C PHE A 80 -8.49 3.72 -15.03
N ASN A 81 -9.70 3.18 -15.22
CA ASN A 81 -10.39 3.19 -16.51
C ASN A 81 -11.12 4.54 -16.79
N LYS A 82 -11.10 5.49 -15.84
CA LYS A 82 -11.70 6.83 -15.89
C LYS A 82 -13.23 6.91 -16.00
N VAL A 83 -13.89 5.82 -16.39
CA VAL A 83 -15.35 5.77 -16.56
C VAL A 83 -16.04 4.92 -15.48
N GLY A 84 -15.29 4.07 -14.78
CA GLY A 84 -15.84 3.13 -13.80
C GLY A 84 -16.55 1.95 -14.42
N TRP A 85 -17.35 1.27 -13.60
CA TRP A 85 -18.15 0.09 -13.95
C TRP A 85 -19.61 0.28 -13.56
N GLY A 86 -20.02 1.54 -13.35
CA GLY A 86 -21.36 1.86 -12.86
C GLY A 86 -21.50 1.56 -11.38
N LYS A 87 -22.71 1.17 -10.99
CA LYS A 87 -23.04 0.81 -9.61
C LYS A 87 -22.62 -0.64 -9.35
N ILE A 88 -21.63 -0.83 -8.48
CA ILE A 88 -21.06 -2.12 -8.08
C ILE A 88 -20.91 -2.19 -6.56
N ASN A 89 -20.78 -3.39 -6.00
CA ASN A 89 -20.52 -3.58 -4.58
C ASN A 89 -19.01 -3.51 -4.26
N PHE A 90 -18.66 -3.41 -2.95
CA PHE A 90 -17.27 -3.27 -2.53
C PHE A 90 -16.42 -4.52 -2.82
N ASP A 91 -16.96 -5.74 -2.76
CA ASP A 91 -16.24 -6.96 -3.14
C ASP A 91 -15.81 -6.92 -4.61
N THR A 92 -16.73 -6.53 -5.50
CA THR A 92 -16.43 -6.32 -6.92
C THR A 92 -15.43 -5.16 -7.10
N GLY A 93 -15.58 -4.07 -6.34
CA GLY A 93 -14.67 -2.94 -6.35
C GLY A 93 -13.25 -3.33 -5.98
N PHE A 94 -13.07 -4.19 -4.97
CA PHE A 94 -11.76 -4.73 -4.60
C PHE A 94 -11.17 -5.56 -5.76
N SER A 95 -11.96 -6.46 -6.33
CA SER A 95 -11.55 -7.33 -7.45
C SER A 95 -11.12 -6.52 -8.69
N TYR A 96 -11.77 -5.39 -8.94
CA TYR A 96 -11.45 -4.48 -10.05
C TYR A 96 -10.38 -3.44 -9.70
N SER A 97 -9.84 -3.50 -8.48
CA SER A 97 -8.87 -2.51 -7.99
C SER A 97 -9.39 -1.07 -8.07
N SER A 98 -10.64 -0.84 -7.68
CA SER A 98 -11.28 0.46 -7.71
C SER A 98 -10.63 1.44 -6.73
N ASN A 99 -10.17 2.58 -7.23
CA ASN A 99 -9.66 3.68 -6.41
C ASN A 99 -10.81 4.33 -5.63
N THR A 100 -11.98 4.46 -6.27
CA THR A 100 -13.16 5.06 -5.62
C THR A 100 -13.63 4.22 -4.45
N ALA A 101 -13.57 2.87 -4.53
CA ALA A 101 -13.89 2.00 -3.39
C ALA A 101 -12.95 2.25 -2.20
N ALA A 102 -11.64 2.19 -2.44
CA ALA A 102 -10.65 2.40 -1.39
C ALA A 102 -10.80 3.79 -0.75
N SER A 103 -11.00 4.82 -1.57
CA SER A 103 -11.22 6.20 -1.09
C SER A 103 -12.46 6.34 -0.23
N LEU A 104 -13.59 5.73 -0.62
CA LEU A 104 -14.83 5.77 0.16
C LEU A 104 -14.64 5.11 1.52
N LEU A 105 -13.99 3.94 1.58
CA LEU A 105 -13.68 3.25 2.83
C LEU A 105 -12.74 4.08 3.73
N ALA A 106 -11.70 4.68 3.14
CA ALA A 106 -10.77 5.50 3.90
C ALA A 106 -11.43 6.77 4.47
N LEU A 107 -12.29 7.43 3.69
CA LEU A 107 -13.04 8.60 4.15
C LEU A 107 -14.04 8.25 5.26
N ASP A 108 -14.69 7.09 5.18
CA ASP A 108 -15.62 6.60 6.22
C ASP A 108 -14.85 6.19 7.50
N LEU A 109 -13.67 5.59 7.34
CA LEU A 109 -12.78 5.21 8.45
C LEU A 109 -12.20 6.42 9.18
N GLY A 110 -11.81 7.44 8.43
CA GLY A 110 -11.15 8.64 8.92
C GLY A 110 -9.64 8.52 9.05
N ASN A 111 -9.01 9.69 9.13
CA ASN A 111 -7.55 9.85 9.11
C ASN A 111 -6.85 9.09 10.25
N GLU A 112 -7.34 9.27 11.49
CA GLU A 112 -6.70 8.70 12.67
C GLU A 112 -6.67 7.17 12.64
N LYS A 113 -7.78 6.53 12.26
CA LYS A 113 -7.89 5.07 12.24
C LYS A 113 -7.06 4.45 11.12
N LEU A 114 -7.08 5.05 9.90
CA LEU A 114 -6.27 4.55 8.81
C LEU A 114 -4.78 4.70 9.13
N ARG A 115 -4.38 5.84 9.70
CA ARG A 115 -3.00 6.08 10.15
C ARG A 115 -2.57 5.05 11.18
N ALA A 116 -3.38 4.87 12.23
CA ALA A 116 -3.09 3.91 13.30
C ALA A 116 -2.95 2.47 12.76
N PHE A 117 -3.77 2.11 11.78
CA PHE A 117 -3.68 0.79 11.16
C PHE A 117 -2.40 0.62 10.33
N TYR A 118 -2.01 1.64 9.56
CA TYR A 118 -0.74 1.61 8.82
C TYR A 118 0.48 1.56 9.75
N ASP A 119 0.45 2.32 10.84
CA ASP A 119 1.49 2.30 11.88
C ASP A 119 1.58 0.91 12.55
N LEU A 120 0.46 0.25 12.82
CA LEU A 120 0.40 -1.11 13.38
C LEU A 120 1.06 -2.13 12.44
N LEU A 121 0.91 -1.97 11.13
CA LEU A 121 1.55 -2.83 10.12
C LEU A 121 3.04 -2.49 9.88
N GLY A 122 3.57 -1.46 10.55
CA GLY A 122 4.97 -1.04 10.47
C GLY A 122 5.29 -0.11 9.30
N PHE A 123 4.30 0.41 8.59
CA PHE A 123 4.56 1.42 7.55
C PHE A 123 5.10 2.72 8.17
N GLY A 124 6.05 3.36 7.46
CA GLY A 124 6.72 4.56 7.96
C GLY A 124 7.78 4.29 9.04
N GLN A 125 8.06 3.04 9.38
CA GLN A 125 9.02 2.61 10.37
C GLN A 125 10.07 1.69 9.76
N LYS A 126 11.25 1.58 10.40
CA LYS A 126 12.24 0.57 10.01
C LYS A 126 11.76 -0.81 10.42
N THR A 127 11.93 -1.80 9.55
CA THR A 127 11.61 -3.21 9.85
C THR A 127 12.63 -3.84 10.81
N GLY A 128 13.84 -3.25 10.90
CA GLY A 128 14.94 -3.78 11.69
C GLY A 128 15.70 -4.92 11.00
N ILE A 129 15.49 -5.12 9.70
CA ILE A 129 16.30 -6.05 8.92
C ILE A 129 17.79 -5.66 9.00
N THR A 130 18.70 -6.62 9.05
CA THR A 130 20.14 -6.39 9.23
C THR A 130 20.86 -5.84 8.00
N LEU A 131 20.12 -5.55 6.92
CA LEU A 131 20.69 -4.90 5.73
C LEU A 131 20.98 -3.40 6.00
N PRO A 132 22.07 -2.84 5.46
CA PRO A 132 22.43 -1.45 5.62
C PRO A 132 21.47 -0.52 4.86
N ASP A 133 21.47 0.76 5.24
CA ASP A 133 20.79 1.85 4.56
C ASP A 133 19.27 1.69 4.41
N GLU A 134 18.62 1.03 5.39
CA GLU A 134 17.17 0.93 5.44
C GLU A 134 16.55 2.31 5.65
N VAL A 135 15.60 2.67 4.76
CA VAL A 135 14.78 3.89 4.86
C VAL A 135 13.35 3.56 5.26
N THR A 136 12.63 4.53 5.82
CA THR A 136 11.29 4.32 6.38
C THR A 136 10.15 4.60 5.40
N GLY A 137 10.43 5.26 4.26
CA GLY A 137 9.36 5.85 3.49
C GLY A 137 8.67 7.01 4.25
N LYS A 138 7.50 7.42 3.77
CA LYS A 138 6.72 8.50 4.39
C LYS A 138 5.24 8.15 4.33
N ILE A 139 4.61 8.06 5.49
CA ILE A 139 3.16 7.93 5.65
C ILE A 139 2.65 9.24 6.23
N ASP A 140 2.19 10.14 5.37
CA ASP A 140 1.70 11.45 5.79
C ASP A 140 0.49 11.83 4.94
N PHE A 141 -0.63 12.10 5.61
CA PHE A 141 -1.86 12.57 5.01
C PHE A 141 -2.70 13.28 6.07
N GLN A 142 -3.19 14.46 5.75
CA GLN A 142 -3.93 15.33 6.67
C GLN A 142 -5.29 15.73 6.08
N TYR A 143 -5.32 16.01 4.78
CA TYR A 143 -6.53 16.46 4.09
C TYR A 143 -7.33 15.29 3.51
N PRO A 144 -8.65 15.44 3.31
CA PRO A 144 -9.49 14.37 2.79
C PRO A 144 -9.01 13.77 1.46
N ILE A 145 -8.47 14.60 0.57
CA ILE A 145 -7.92 14.10 -0.70
C ILE A 145 -6.66 13.25 -0.50
N GLU A 146 -5.78 13.65 0.42
CA GLU A 146 -4.56 12.89 0.75
C GLU A 146 -4.91 11.57 1.41
N LEU A 147 -5.89 11.55 2.33
CA LEU A 147 -6.44 10.33 2.92
C LEU A 147 -6.97 9.37 1.85
N ALA A 148 -7.74 9.91 0.91
CA ALA A 148 -8.28 9.13 -0.20
C ALA A 148 -7.17 8.56 -1.09
N THR A 149 -6.17 9.37 -1.47
CA THR A 149 -5.06 8.90 -2.33
C THR A 149 -4.15 7.91 -1.61
N ALA A 150 -3.87 8.12 -0.31
CA ALA A 150 -3.09 7.20 0.52
C ALA A 150 -3.72 5.80 0.56
N SER A 151 -5.06 5.70 0.53
CA SER A 151 -5.78 4.43 0.57
C SER A 151 -5.49 3.50 -0.62
N PHE A 152 -5.04 4.05 -1.74
CA PHE A 152 -4.61 3.30 -2.90
C PHE A 152 -3.14 3.55 -3.27
N GLY A 153 -2.36 4.04 -2.29
CA GLY A 153 -0.90 4.08 -2.34
C GLY A 153 -0.30 5.22 -3.16
N GLN A 154 -0.98 6.35 -3.26
CA GLN A 154 -0.45 7.58 -3.83
C GLN A 154 -0.33 8.68 -2.76
N GLY A 155 0.67 9.56 -2.91
CA GLY A 155 0.97 10.60 -1.93
C GLY A 155 1.69 10.10 -0.67
N ILE A 156 1.89 8.80 -0.54
CA ILE A 156 2.68 8.15 0.50
C ILE A 156 3.80 7.33 -0.13
N THR A 157 4.85 7.04 0.63
CA THR A 157 5.92 6.16 0.15
C THR A 157 6.22 5.05 1.15
N THR A 158 6.48 3.86 0.64
CA THR A 158 6.89 2.67 1.40
C THR A 158 8.09 2.01 0.74
N THR A 159 8.80 1.16 1.47
CA THR A 159 9.85 0.32 0.89
C THR A 159 9.31 -1.07 0.54
N PRO A 160 9.95 -1.82 -0.39
CA PRO A 160 9.54 -3.19 -0.67
C PRO A 160 9.52 -4.09 0.57
N ILE A 161 10.48 -3.92 1.49
CA ILE A 161 10.54 -4.73 2.71
C ILE A 161 9.37 -4.43 3.66
N GLN A 162 8.93 -3.16 3.77
CA GLN A 162 7.76 -2.80 4.57
C GLN A 162 6.49 -3.45 4.02
N ASN A 163 6.31 -3.45 2.68
CA ASN A 163 5.17 -4.12 2.05
C ASN A 163 5.18 -5.63 2.33
N ILE A 164 6.36 -6.27 2.30
CA ILE A 164 6.50 -7.69 2.63
C ILE A 164 6.15 -7.94 4.09
N GLN A 165 6.68 -7.14 5.01
CA GLN A 165 6.35 -7.23 6.44
C GLN A 165 4.84 -7.11 6.66
N ALA A 166 4.21 -6.10 6.09
CA ALA A 166 2.77 -5.91 6.23
C ALA A 166 1.95 -7.09 5.66
N LEU A 167 2.39 -7.69 4.54
CA LEU A 167 1.73 -8.86 3.95
C LEU A 167 1.83 -10.12 4.83
N THR A 168 2.85 -10.24 5.69
CA THR A 168 2.96 -11.39 6.60
C THR A 168 1.84 -11.40 7.64
N SER A 169 1.23 -10.24 7.97
CA SER A 169 0.09 -10.19 8.88
C SER A 169 -1.12 -10.97 8.36
N ILE A 170 -1.31 -11.05 7.03
CA ILE A 170 -2.40 -11.81 6.41
C ILE A 170 -2.22 -13.33 6.61
N ALA A 171 -0.97 -13.78 6.73
CA ALA A 171 -0.65 -15.21 6.84
C ALA A 171 -0.53 -15.68 8.29
N ASN A 172 -0.49 -14.77 9.26
CA ASN A 172 -0.19 -15.09 10.66
C ASN A 172 -1.33 -14.77 11.65
N ASP A 173 -2.50 -14.28 11.16
CA ASP A 173 -3.66 -13.88 11.98
C ASP A 173 -3.31 -12.89 13.12
#